data_10e26c4433b1f92806166673b17e4255
#
_entry.id   10e26c4433b1f92806166673b17e4255
#
_cell.length_a   1.000
_cell.length_b   1.000
_cell.length_c   1.000
_cell.angle_alpha   90.00
_cell.angle_beta   90.00
_cell.angle_gamma   90.00
#
_symmetry.space_group_name_H-M   'P 1'
#
loop_
_entity.id
_entity.type
_entity.pdbx_description
1 polymer ?
#
loop_
_entity_poly.entity_id
_entity_poly.type
_entity_poly.pdbx_seq_one_letter_code
_entity_poly.pdbx_strand_id
1 'polypeptide(L)'
;MTTLEENLVAGLNDVVLKHNMVIDELHYFKRGKEFILQIYVEREDLSPIELDAIVSLSEDLSTKLDELDLIQDNYCLDVSTSGADKPIKDFSKFPLLIGKYMEIRLINPIDGLNIYEGVLKEVNNEKITLSYRVKTRTKEVIIKISNINKAKLTVKV
;
A
#
# COMPACT_ATOMS: atom_id res chain seq x y z
N MET A 1 13.80 -7.80 -7.48
CA MET A 1 12.99 -9.03 -7.60
C MET A 1 13.74 -10.10 -8.36
N THR A 2 13.64 -11.36 -7.94
CA THR A 2 14.22 -12.47 -8.68
C THR A 2 13.39 -12.80 -9.94
N THR A 3 13.96 -13.56 -10.86
CA THR A 3 13.23 -14.01 -12.06
C THR A 3 11.99 -14.82 -11.70
N LEU A 4 12.09 -15.68 -10.67
CA LEU A 4 10.93 -16.44 -10.19
C LEU A 4 9.83 -15.53 -9.68
N GLU A 5 10.19 -14.54 -8.88
CA GLU A 5 9.22 -13.57 -8.35
C GLU A 5 8.55 -12.78 -9.48
N GLU A 6 9.31 -12.36 -10.48
CA GLU A 6 8.76 -11.68 -11.64
C GLU A 6 7.78 -12.56 -12.42
N ASN A 7 8.12 -13.83 -12.62
CA ASN A 7 7.24 -14.78 -13.31
C ASN A 7 5.97 -15.06 -12.51
N LEU A 8 6.08 -15.12 -11.18
CA LEU A 8 4.92 -15.29 -10.30
C LEU A 8 3.99 -14.09 -10.38
N VAL A 9 4.52 -12.87 -10.33
CA VAL A 9 3.71 -11.66 -10.47
C VAL A 9 2.97 -11.68 -11.81
N ALA A 10 3.66 -11.97 -12.89
CA ALA A 10 3.05 -12.01 -14.21
C ALA A 10 1.94 -13.07 -14.30
N GLY A 11 2.16 -14.25 -13.72
CA GLY A 11 1.19 -15.34 -13.76
C GLY A 11 -0.01 -15.15 -12.83
N LEU A 12 0.16 -14.43 -11.73
CA LEU A 12 -0.89 -14.24 -10.72
C LEU A 12 -1.68 -12.95 -10.90
N ASN A 13 -1.19 -12.03 -11.69
CA ASN A 13 -1.78 -10.70 -11.84
C ASN A 13 -3.26 -10.76 -12.28
N ASP A 14 -3.58 -11.65 -13.21
CA ASP A 14 -4.97 -11.79 -13.70
C ASP A 14 -5.93 -12.21 -12.60
N VAL A 15 -5.48 -13.11 -11.71
CA VAL A 15 -6.30 -13.59 -10.60
C VAL A 15 -6.56 -12.44 -9.62
N VAL A 16 -5.52 -11.70 -9.28
CA VAL A 16 -5.62 -10.57 -8.35
C VAL A 16 -6.55 -9.50 -8.91
N LEU A 17 -6.44 -9.19 -10.20
CA LEU A 17 -7.32 -8.21 -10.86
C LEU A 17 -8.78 -8.64 -10.84
N LYS A 18 -9.09 -9.93 -10.98
CA LYS A 18 -10.47 -10.43 -10.88
C LYS A 18 -11.11 -10.15 -9.53
N HIS A 19 -10.32 -10.03 -8.49
CA HIS A 19 -10.77 -9.68 -7.15
C HIS A 19 -10.75 -8.17 -6.88
N ASN A 20 -10.56 -7.36 -7.91
CA ASN A 20 -10.47 -5.89 -7.80
C ASN A 20 -9.31 -5.44 -6.91
N MET A 21 -8.20 -6.14 -7.01
CA MET A 21 -6.98 -5.87 -6.23
C MET A 21 -5.79 -5.83 -7.16
N VAL A 22 -4.68 -5.31 -6.65
CA VAL A 22 -3.38 -5.31 -7.33
C VAL A 22 -2.32 -5.83 -6.36
N ILE A 23 -1.26 -6.41 -6.92
CA ILE A 23 -0.13 -6.87 -6.12
C ILE A 23 0.74 -5.66 -5.79
N ASP A 24 0.90 -5.37 -4.51
CA ASP A 24 1.80 -4.32 -4.03
C ASP A 24 3.22 -4.86 -3.94
N GLU A 25 3.40 -5.99 -3.26
CA GLU A 25 4.70 -6.64 -3.11
C GLU A 25 4.53 -8.16 -3.16
N LEU A 26 5.53 -8.85 -3.69
CA LEU A 26 5.60 -10.30 -3.68
C LEU A 26 7.03 -10.71 -3.33
N HIS A 27 7.16 -11.56 -2.32
CA HIS A 27 8.44 -12.08 -1.88
C HIS A 27 8.39 -13.59 -1.74
N TYR A 28 9.39 -14.28 -2.28
CA TYR A 28 9.56 -15.72 -2.10
C TYR A 28 10.89 -15.94 -1.39
N PHE A 29 10.83 -16.49 -0.18
CA PHE A 29 12.01 -16.62 0.67
C PHE A 29 11.92 -17.84 1.56
N LYS A 30 13.05 -18.21 2.10
CA LYS A 30 13.16 -19.34 3.04
C LYS A 30 13.25 -18.83 4.46
N ARG A 31 12.40 -19.35 5.33
CA ARG A 31 12.43 -19.07 6.77
C ARG A 31 12.64 -20.38 7.51
N GLY A 32 13.84 -20.56 8.09
CA GLY A 32 14.21 -21.85 8.68
C GLY A 32 14.23 -22.93 7.63
N LYS A 33 13.39 -23.95 7.77
CA LYS A 33 13.27 -25.07 6.82
C LYS A 33 12.11 -24.91 5.84
N GLU A 34 11.32 -23.83 5.98
CA GLU A 34 10.13 -23.62 5.17
C GLU A 34 10.35 -22.52 4.14
N PHE A 35 9.77 -22.71 2.96
CA PHE A 35 9.66 -21.63 1.97
C PHE A 35 8.34 -20.90 2.17
N ILE A 36 8.37 -19.58 2.03
CA ILE A 36 7.21 -18.73 2.17
C ILE A 36 7.05 -17.89 0.92
N LEU A 37 5.85 -17.93 0.34
CA LEU A 37 5.45 -17.01 -0.71
C LEU A 37 4.53 -15.98 -0.06
N GLN A 38 5.03 -14.77 0.09
CA GLN A 38 4.32 -13.67 0.73
C GLN A 38 3.86 -12.68 -0.32
N ILE A 39 2.56 -12.43 -0.36
CA ILE A 39 1.96 -11.52 -1.33
C ILE A 39 1.17 -10.46 -0.58
N TYR A 40 1.55 -9.20 -0.78
CA TYR A 40 0.81 -8.06 -0.28
C TYR A 40 -0.04 -7.49 -1.39
N VAL A 41 -1.33 -7.35 -1.13
CA VAL A 41 -2.29 -6.84 -2.11
C VAL A 41 -2.98 -5.58 -1.59
N GLU A 42 -3.47 -4.77 -2.52
CA GLU A 42 -4.20 -3.55 -2.21
C GLU A 42 -5.25 -3.31 -3.28
N ARG A 43 -6.23 -2.45 -2.98
CA ARG A 43 -7.12 -1.93 -4.01
C ARG A 43 -6.49 -0.71 -4.65
N GLU A 44 -6.80 -0.46 -5.92
CA GLU A 44 -6.25 0.71 -6.62
C GLU A 44 -6.61 2.02 -5.93
N ASP A 45 -7.81 2.12 -5.36
CA ASP A 45 -8.26 3.29 -4.63
C ASP A 45 -7.80 3.30 -3.17
N LEU A 46 -6.99 2.31 -2.78
CA LEU A 46 -6.45 2.13 -1.44
C LEU A 46 -7.52 1.97 -0.36
N SER A 47 -8.75 1.57 -0.74
CA SER A 47 -9.81 1.27 0.21
C SER A 47 -9.47 0.00 1.01
N PRO A 48 -10.04 -0.15 2.23
CA PRO A 48 -9.80 -1.34 3.04
C PRO A 48 -10.28 -2.62 2.36
N ILE A 49 -9.60 -3.72 2.61
CA ILE A 49 -9.96 -5.05 2.11
C ILE A 49 -10.46 -5.89 3.27
N GLU A 50 -11.65 -6.47 3.12
CA GLU A 50 -12.23 -7.32 4.15
C GLU A 50 -11.54 -8.67 4.19
N LEU A 51 -11.55 -9.31 5.35
CA LEU A 51 -10.90 -10.62 5.54
C LEU A 51 -11.47 -11.67 4.59
N ASP A 52 -12.79 -11.70 4.39
CA ASP A 52 -13.44 -12.65 3.47
C ASP A 52 -12.91 -12.52 2.04
N ALA A 53 -12.63 -11.30 1.61
CA ALA A 53 -12.07 -11.06 0.28
C ALA A 53 -10.64 -11.59 0.17
N ILE A 54 -9.84 -11.49 1.22
CA ILE A 54 -8.50 -12.04 1.27
C ILE A 54 -8.52 -13.57 1.24
N VAL A 55 -9.43 -14.19 1.98
CA VAL A 55 -9.58 -15.66 2.00
C VAL A 55 -9.96 -16.17 0.60
N SER A 56 -10.93 -15.54 -0.04
CA SER A 56 -11.35 -15.89 -1.38
C SER A 56 -10.21 -15.75 -2.40
N LEU A 57 -9.45 -14.65 -2.31
CA LEU A 57 -8.29 -14.43 -3.16
C LEU A 57 -7.22 -15.50 -2.92
N SER A 58 -6.94 -15.84 -1.67
CA SER A 58 -5.94 -16.87 -1.32
C SER A 58 -6.28 -18.21 -1.94
N GLU A 59 -7.54 -18.61 -1.93
CA GLU A 59 -8.00 -19.86 -2.52
C GLU A 59 -7.75 -19.87 -4.03
N ASP A 60 -8.11 -18.80 -4.72
CA ASP A 60 -7.91 -18.68 -6.16
C ASP A 60 -6.43 -18.61 -6.53
N LEU A 61 -5.64 -17.91 -5.73
CA LEU A 61 -4.18 -17.85 -5.93
C LEU A 61 -3.54 -19.22 -5.76
N SER A 62 -3.98 -19.99 -4.76
CA SER A 62 -3.46 -21.34 -4.52
C SER A 62 -3.74 -22.24 -5.73
N THR A 63 -4.95 -22.17 -6.26
CA THR A 63 -5.33 -22.94 -7.47
C THR A 63 -4.47 -22.54 -8.66
N LYS A 64 -4.29 -21.25 -8.86
CA LYS A 64 -3.49 -20.75 -9.98
C LYS A 64 -2.01 -21.13 -9.85
N LEU A 65 -1.48 -21.08 -8.63
CA LEU A 65 -0.10 -21.47 -8.37
C LEU A 65 0.13 -22.96 -8.70
N ASP A 66 -0.84 -23.82 -8.41
CA ASP A 66 -0.77 -25.22 -8.77
C ASP A 66 -0.75 -25.41 -10.30
N GLU A 67 -1.56 -24.62 -11.01
CA GLU A 67 -1.60 -24.66 -12.48
C GLU A 67 -0.29 -24.17 -13.10
N LEU A 68 0.30 -23.10 -12.56
CA LEU A 68 1.53 -22.51 -13.08
C LEU A 68 2.74 -23.42 -12.86
N ASP A 69 2.75 -24.16 -11.75
CA ASP A 69 3.82 -25.08 -11.38
C ASP A 69 5.22 -24.46 -11.47
N LEU A 70 5.35 -23.23 -11.01
CA LEU A 70 6.60 -22.48 -11.04
C LEU A 70 7.47 -22.74 -9.82
N ILE A 71 6.87 -23.14 -8.68
CA ILE A 71 7.57 -23.40 -7.44
C ILE A 71 7.65 -24.90 -7.23
N GLN A 72 8.88 -25.41 -7.15
CA GLN A 72 9.14 -26.85 -7.03
C GLN A 72 9.18 -27.32 -5.57
N ASP A 73 9.42 -26.40 -4.64
CA ASP A 73 9.52 -26.72 -3.22
C ASP A 73 8.16 -26.63 -2.54
N ASN A 74 8.01 -27.28 -1.41
CA ASN A 74 6.86 -27.05 -0.55
C ASN A 74 6.95 -25.67 0.06
N TYR A 75 5.86 -24.92 0.03
CA TYR A 75 5.83 -23.55 0.51
C TYR A 75 4.51 -23.23 1.19
N CYS A 76 4.54 -22.19 2.04
CA CYS A 76 3.35 -21.60 2.63
C CYS A 76 2.97 -20.34 1.86
N LEU A 77 1.71 -20.24 1.48
CA LEU A 77 1.17 -19.04 0.86
C LEU A 77 0.65 -18.10 1.94
N ASP A 78 1.18 -16.89 1.99
CA ASP A 78 0.76 -15.84 2.91
C ASP A 78 0.27 -14.64 2.10
N VAL A 79 -1.04 -14.41 2.09
CA VAL A 79 -1.66 -13.28 1.40
C VAL A 79 -2.15 -12.30 2.45
N SER A 80 -1.66 -11.08 2.37
CA SER A 80 -1.96 -10.03 3.35
C SER A 80 -2.23 -8.70 2.65
N THR A 81 -2.90 -7.81 3.36
CA THR A 81 -3.00 -6.42 2.93
C THR A 81 -1.80 -5.64 3.45
N SER A 82 -1.45 -4.56 2.77
CA SER A 82 -0.54 -3.58 3.33
C SER A 82 -1.21 -2.97 4.55
N GLY A 83 -0.60 -3.02 5.70
CA GLY A 83 -1.24 -2.64 6.97
C GLY A 83 -1.72 -1.19 7.07
N ALA A 84 -2.06 -0.76 8.29
CA ALA A 84 -2.59 0.58 8.55
C ALA A 84 -1.59 1.69 8.19
N ASP A 85 -0.29 1.42 8.35
CA ASP A 85 0.80 2.36 8.04
C ASP A 85 1.36 2.09 6.65
N LYS A 86 0.58 2.42 5.63
CA LYS A 86 0.94 2.13 4.25
C LYS A 86 1.70 3.29 3.61
N PRO A 87 2.95 3.07 3.12
CA PRO A 87 3.66 4.11 2.37
C PRO A 87 2.96 4.43 1.04
N ILE A 88 2.87 5.70 0.72
CA ILE A 88 2.40 6.16 -0.58
C ILE A 88 3.62 6.30 -1.49
N LYS A 89 3.77 5.38 -2.43
CA LYS A 89 4.92 5.35 -3.33
C LYS A 89 4.73 6.24 -4.54
N ASP A 90 3.49 6.41 -4.98
CA ASP A 90 3.14 7.20 -6.15
C ASP A 90 2.28 8.40 -5.73
N PHE A 91 2.88 9.59 -5.76
CA PHE A 91 2.21 10.81 -5.33
C PHE A 91 1.10 11.25 -6.31
N SER A 92 1.07 10.71 -7.52
CA SER A 92 -0.03 10.97 -8.45
C SER A 92 -1.36 10.40 -7.95
N LYS A 93 -1.33 9.51 -6.96
CA LYS A 93 -2.54 8.93 -6.35
C LYS A 93 -3.17 9.81 -5.27
N PHE A 94 -2.57 10.92 -4.90
CA PHE A 94 -3.16 11.81 -3.89
C PHE A 94 -4.63 12.17 -4.13
N PRO A 95 -5.08 12.44 -5.37
CA PRO A 95 -6.50 12.72 -5.60
C PRO A 95 -7.45 11.63 -5.13
N LEU A 96 -7.01 10.37 -5.12
CA LEU A 96 -7.79 9.23 -4.65
C LEU A 96 -7.84 9.16 -3.12
N LEU A 97 -7.01 9.92 -2.44
CA LEU A 97 -6.81 9.83 -0.99
C LEU A 97 -7.47 10.97 -0.22
N ILE A 98 -8.22 11.84 -0.89
CA ILE A 98 -8.95 12.94 -0.24
C ILE A 98 -9.88 12.37 0.82
N GLY A 99 -9.81 12.91 2.03
CA GLY A 99 -10.57 12.42 3.19
C GLY A 99 -9.82 11.39 4.03
N LYS A 100 -8.67 10.93 3.58
CA LYS A 100 -7.86 9.94 4.33
C LYS A 100 -6.90 10.63 5.29
N TYR A 101 -6.64 9.98 6.42
CA TYR A 101 -5.66 10.45 7.41
C TYR A 101 -4.28 9.95 7.02
N MET A 102 -3.31 10.84 7.01
CA MET A 102 -1.96 10.51 6.56
C MET A 102 -0.87 11.28 7.30
N GLU A 103 0.35 10.75 7.25
CA GLU A 103 1.56 11.40 7.72
C GLU A 103 2.38 11.84 6.52
N ILE A 104 2.77 13.11 6.51
CA ILE A 104 3.61 13.69 5.46
C ILE A 104 4.93 14.12 6.07
N ARG A 105 6.03 13.63 5.54
CA ARG A 105 7.37 14.06 5.90
C ARG A 105 7.93 14.98 4.84
N LEU A 106 8.47 16.12 5.27
CA LEU A 106 8.92 17.17 4.38
C LEU A 106 10.43 17.13 4.18
N ILE A 107 10.86 17.58 3.00
CA ILE A 107 12.28 17.83 2.70
C ILE A 107 12.72 19.10 3.43
N ASN A 108 11.94 20.17 3.30
CA ASN A 108 12.18 21.44 3.99
C ASN A 108 11.06 21.72 4.97
N PRO A 109 11.38 22.11 6.21
CA PRO A 109 10.34 22.38 7.21
C PRO A 109 9.39 23.50 6.80
N ILE A 110 8.14 23.37 7.22
CA ILE A 110 7.14 24.45 7.13
C ILE A 110 6.79 24.82 8.57
N ASP A 111 6.89 26.10 8.90
CA ASP A 111 6.62 26.61 10.27
C ASP A 111 7.38 25.83 11.37
N GLY A 112 8.61 25.42 11.04
CA GLY A 112 9.46 24.70 11.96
C GLY A 112 9.16 23.21 12.13
N LEU A 113 8.20 22.66 11.37
CA LEU A 113 7.82 21.26 11.45
C LEU A 113 8.20 20.51 10.18
N ASN A 114 8.83 19.35 10.37
CA ASN A 114 9.21 18.44 9.28
C ASN A 114 8.15 17.38 9.00
N ILE A 115 7.22 17.17 9.93
CA ILE A 115 6.22 16.11 9.86
C ILE A 115 4.86 16.72 10.17
N TYR A 116 3.88 16.44 9.30
CA TYR A 116 2.49 16.80 9.52
C TYR A 116 1.63 15.54 9.44
N GLU A 117 0.70 15.40 10.37
CA GLU A 117 -0.31 14.35 10.34
C GLU A 117 -1.69 14.98 10.28
N GLY A 118 -2.53 14.51 9.37
CA GLY A 118 -3.86 15.05 9.22
C GLY A 118 -4.62 14.43 8.08
N VAL A 119 -5.78 15.03 7.79
CA VAL A 119 -6.68 14.59 6.74
C VAL A 119 -6.37 15.35 5.46
N LEU A 120 -6.23 14.64 4.34
CA LEU A 120 -6.05 15.28 3.04
C LEU A 120 -7.36 15.91 2.60
N LYS A 121 -7.35 17.24 2.41
CA LYS A 121 -8.54 18.02 2.06
C LYS A 121 -8.64 18.29 0.57
N GLU A 122 -7.56 18.76 -0.03
CA GLU A 122 -7.53 19.16 -1.43
C GLU A 122 -6.22 18.75 -2.08
N VAL A 123 -6.28 18.49 -3.37
CA VAL A 123 -5.11 18.15 -4.18
C VAL A 123 -5.21 18.87 -5.51
N ASN A 124 -4.09 19.48 -5.93
CA ASN A 124 -3.94 19.96 -7.29
C ASN A 124 -2.63 19.43 -7.88
N ASN A 125 -2.26 19.87 -9.07
CA ASN A 125 -1.08 19.32 -9.76
C ASN A 125 0.25 19.59 -9.03
N GLU A 126 0.30 20.60 -8.17
CA GLU A 126 1.55 21.05 -7.52
C GLU A 126 1.52 20.94 -6.01
N LYS A 127 0.33 20.99 -5.41
CA LYS A 127 0.17 21.14 -3.96
C LYS A 127 -0.92 20.27 -3.40
N ILE A 128 -0.79 19.96 -2.11
CA ILE A 128 -1.84 19.33 -1.34
C ILE A 128 -2.18 20.24 -0.16
N THR A 129 -3.43 20.17 0.31
CA THR A 129 -3.88 20.86 1.53
C THR A 129 -4.20 19.78 2.56
N LEU A 130 -3.53 19.84 3.71
CA LEU A 130 -3.70 18.92 4.81
C LEU A 130 -4.34 19.64 5.98
N SER A 131 -5.42 19.05 6.52
CA SER A 131 -6.09 19.56 7.72
C SER A 131 -5.55 18.80 8.93
N TYR A 132 -4.97 19.52 9.89
CA TYR A 132 -4.36 18.93 11.07
C TYR A 132 -4.83 19.62 12.35
N ARG A 133 -4.70 18.91 13.47
CA ARG A 133 -5.11 19.44 14.77
C ARG A 133 -3.92 19.91 15.59
N VAL A 134 -4.08 21.12 16.17
CA VAL A 134 -3.15 21.64 17.19
C VAL A 134 -4.00 21.93 18.42
N LYS A 135 -3.88 21.09 19.45
CA LYS A 135 -4.71 21.16 20.65
C LYS A 135 -6.20 21.04 20.29
N THR A 136 -7.00 22.10 20.50
CA THR A 136 -8.44 22.10 20.19
C THR A 136 -8.76 22.76 18.85
N ARG A 137 -7.75 23.26 18.13
CA ARG A 137 -7.94 23.97 16.87
C ARG A 137 -7.58 23.10 15.69
N THR A 138 -8.36 23.24 14.62
CA THR A 138 -8.05 22.64 13.34
C THR A 138 -7.38 23.70 12.46
N LYS A 139 -6.22 23.36 11.91
CA LYS A 139 -5.48 24.22 10.99
C LYS A 139 -5.28 23.52 9.66
N GLU A 140 -4.99 24.30 8.64
CA GLU A 140 -4.66 23.77 7.32
C GLU A 140 -3.25 24.17 6.95
N VAL A 141 -2.54 23.27 6.26
CA VAL A 141 -1.22 23.56 5.71
C VAL A 141 -1.23 23.20 4.24
N ILE A 142 -0.63 24.07 3.42
CA ILE A 142 -0.45 23.81 2.00
C ILE A 142 0.97 23.34 1.79
N ILE A 143 1.11 22.14 1.21
CA ILE A 143 2.40 21.49 1.01
C ILE A 143 2.62 21.27 -0.48
N LYS A 144 3.75 21.74 -0.99
CA LYS A 144 4.13 21.45 -2.37
C LYS A 144 4.51 19.97 -2.49
N ILE A 145 4.02 19.30 -3.51
CA ILE A 145 4.34 17.88 -3.73
C ILE A 145 5.85 17.70 -3.88
N SER A 146 6.54 18.65 -4.50
CA SER A 146 8.00 18.62 -4.62
C SER A 146 8.74 18.71 -3.28
N ASN A 147 8.07 19.15 -2.21
CA ASN A 147 8.63 19.24 -0.86
C ASN A 147 8.32 18.01 -0.01
N ILE A 148 7.62 17.04 -0.54
CA ILE A 148 7.29 15.81 0.19
C ILE A 148 8.44 14.83 0.03
N ASN A 149 9.03 14.43 1.16
CA ASN A 149 10.04 13.38 1.20
C ASN A 149 9.38 12.01 1.22
N LYS A 150 8.45 11.81 2.16
CA LYS A 150 7.69 10.58 2.31
C LYS A 150 6.27 10.89 2.73
N ALA A 151 5.33 10.08 2.26
CA ALA A 151 3.94 10.13 2.68
C ALA A 151 3.47 8.72 2.99
N LYS A 152 2.64 8.56 4.00
CA LYS A 152 2.03 7.27 4.30
C LYS A 152 0.63 7.46 4.87
N LEU A 153 -0.25 6.51 4.55
CA LEU A 153 -1.54 6.41 5.21
C LEU A 153 -1.31 5.89 6.63
N THR A 154 -1.99 6.48 7.59
CA THR A 154 -1.87 6.07 8.98
C THR A 154 -3.23 6.13 9.64
N VAL A 155 -3.33 5.65 10.87
CA VAL A 155 -4.56 5.70 11.65
C VAL A 155 -4.49 6.86 12.62
N LYS A 156 -5.62 7.54 12.74
CA LYS A 156 -5.75 8.60 13.74
C LYS A 156 -5.78 7.97 15.13
N VAL A 157 -4.84 8.40 15.95
CA VAL A 157 -4.72 7.92 17.33
C VAL A 157 -5.50 8.84 18.26
#